data_593d97de5252dfa75f08cfdae56c48c3
#
_entry.id   593d97de5252dfa75f08cfdae56c48c3
#
_cell.length_a   1.000
_cell.length_b   1.000
_cell.length_c   1.000
_cell.angle_alpha   90.00
_cell.angle_beta   90.00
_cell.angle_gamma   90.00
#
_symmetry.space_group_name_H-M   'P 1'
#
loop_
_entity.id
_entity.type
_entity.pdbx_description
1 polymer ?
#
loop_
_entity_poly.entity_id
_entity_poly.type
_entity_poly.pdbx_seq_one_letter_code
_entity_poly.pdbx_strand_id
1 'polypeptide(L)'
;YAGCRNFAEQCTKVTSLDSLLCPVGGNEVMQKIAPILGLNAVEKAPRIAVIRCNGSCENRPQTSHYEGAHSCAVVSSLYTGESNCNYGCLGEGDCAAACEFGGITMDPITRLPRIDSNICVACGSCVKACPRHLIELRKKQESMIYVACNNKDKGIIARKVCSVACIGCGKCVKTCPEKAISLSDNLAYIDDNLCLSCQACVDGCPTHAIHAEIRNNIRETSTPRKETAIC
;
A
#
# COMPACT_ATOMS: atom_id res chain seq x y z
N TYR A 1 -0.97 -17.20 -4.17
CA TYR A 1 -0.48 -18.43 -3.53
C TYR A 1 -1.66 -19.33 -3.23
N ALA A 2 -1.92 -20.32 -4.07
CA ALA A 2 -2.94 -21.33 -3.81
C ALA A 2 -2.37 -22.41 -2.86
N GLY A 3 -2.28 -22.09 -1.57
CA GLY A 3 -2.00 -23.03 -0.50
C GLY A 3 -0.57 -23.58 -0.40
N CYS A 4 -0.29 -24.31 0.68
CA CYS A 4 1.00 -24.91 0.99
C CYS A 4 1.51 -25.89 -0.10
N ARG A 5 0.60 -26.59 -0.80
CA ARG A 5 0.96 -27.52 -1.87
C ARG A 5 1.62 -26.82 -3.05
N ASN A 6 1.03 -25.72 -3.53
CA ASN A 6 1.58 -24.98 -4.65
C ASN A 6 2.93 -24.30 -4.29
N PHE A 7 3.06 -23.84 -3.03
CA PHE A 7 4.33 -23.33 -2.54
C PHE A 7 5.41 -24.44 -2.51
N ALA A 8 5.10 -25.64 -2.03
CA ALA A 8 6.01 -26.76 -2.03
C ALA A 8 6.43 -27.17 -3.46
N GLU A 9 5.49 -27.21 -4.42
CA GLU A 9 5.78 -27.46 -5.83
C GLU A 9 6.67 -26.39 -6.46
N GLN A 10 6.56 -25.13 -6.04
CA GLN A 10 7.46 -24.07 -6.49
C GLN A 10 8.86 -24.24 -5.90
N CYS A 11 8.97 -24.61 -4.63
CA CYS A 11 10.27 -24.86 -3.98
C CYS A 11 11.07 -25.98 -4.67
N THR A 12 10.41 -27.01 -5.22
CA THR A 12 11.08 -28.10 -5.93
C THR A 12 11.53 -27.76 -7.35
N LYS A 13 11.00 -26.67 -7.95
CA LYS A 13 11.31 -26.26 -9.32
C LYS A 13 12.43 -25.22 -9.43
N VAL A 14 12.85 -24.64 -8.31
CA VAL A 14 13.86 -23.58 -8.29
C VAL A 14 15.22 -24.10 -7.89
N THR A 15 16.26 -23.48 -8.42
CA THR A 15 17.66 -23.75 -8.07
C THR A 15 18.18 -22.91 -6.91
N SER A 16 17.42 -21.86 -6.50
CA SER A 16 17.69 -21.00 -5.34
C SER A 16 16.38 -20.60 -4.68
N LEU A 17 16.39 -20.50 -3.35
CA LEU A 17 15.24 -20.03 -2.55
C LEU A 17 15.18 -18.50 -2.40
N ASP A 18 16.09 -17.76 -3.03
CA ASP A 18 16.18 -16.29 -2.89
C ASP A 18 14.95 -15.54 -3.38
N SER A 19 14.21 -16.08 -4.35
CA SER A 19 12.98 -15.49 -4.87
C SER A 19 11.73 -15.92 -4.09
N LEU A 20 11.81 -16.99 -3.28
CA LEU A 20 10.68 -17.57 -2.56
C LEU A 20 10.70 -17.22 -1.07
N LEU A 21 9.51 -17.04 -0.52
CA LEU A 21 9.28 -16.92 0.92
C LEU A 21 7.94 -17.56 1.25
N CYS A 22 7.89 -18.39 2.28
CA CYS A 22 6.62 -18.92 2.78
C CYS A 22 5.76 -17.77 3.34
N PRO A 23 4.56 -17.49 2.79
CA PRO A 23 3.76 -16.34 3.23
C PRO A 23 3.35 -16.42 4.71
N VAL A 24 3.08 -17.63 5.20
CA VAL A 24 2.57 -17.86 6.56
C VAL A 24 3.73 -18.13 7.54
N GLY A 25 4.67 -19.00 7.17
CA GLY A 25 5.75 -19.44 8.07
C GLY A 25 7.04 -18.61 7.97
N GLY A 26 7.11 -17.64 7.04
CA GLY A 26 8.24 -16.73 6.91
C GLY A 26 9.61 -17.42 6.82
N ASN A 27 10.62 -16.77 7.40
CA ASN A 27 12.01 -17.27 7.40
C ASN A 27 12.16 -18.58 8.16
N GLU A 28 11.40 -18.79 9.24
CA GLU A 28 11.51 -20.01 10.05
C GLU A 28 11.23 -21.27 9.23
N VAL A 29 10.16 -21.24 8.42
CA VAL A 29 9.82 -22.35 7.52
C VAL A 29 10.83 -22.48 6.40
N MET A 30 11.34 -21.36 5.85
CA MET A 30 12.38 -21.39 4.81
C MET A 30 13.67 -22.03 5.31
N GLN A 31 14.09 -21.74 6.54
CA GLN A 31 15.26 -22.37 7.16
C GLN A 31 15.09 -23.88 7.38
N LYS A 32 13.86 -24.35 7.63
CA LYS A 32 13.56 -25.80 7.74
C LYS A 32 13.50 -26.49 6.38
N ILE A 33 13.07 -25.80 5.32
CA ILE A 33 12.96 -26.37 3.96
C ILE A 33 14.32 -26.42 3.27
N ALA A 34 15.17 -25.41 3.47
CA ALA A 34 16.45 -25.28 2.77
C ALA A 34 17.34 -26.52 2.86
N PRO A 35 17.61 -27.12 4.05
CA PRO A 35 18.43 -28.32 4.16
C PRO A 35 17.79 -29.56 3.51
N ILE A 36 16.44 -29.65 3.47
CA ILE A 36 15.73 -30.76 2.84
C ILE A 36 15.95 -30.75 1.32
N LEU A 37 16.03 -29.54 0.73
CA LEU A 37 16.24 -29.35 -0.71
C LEU A 37 17.75 -29.26 -1.09
N GLY A 38 18.65 -29.27 -0.12
CA GLY A 38 20.08 -29.04 -0.37
C GLY A 38 20.41 -27.61 -0.83
N LEU A 39 19.54 -26.63 -0.48
CA LEU A 39 19.64 -25.23 -0.86
C LEU A 39 19.93 -24.36 0.37
N ASN A 40 20.35 -23.12 0.13
CA ASN A 40 20.50 -22.11 1.18
C ASN A 40 19.27 -21.23 1.24
N ALA A 41 18.79 -20.92 2.45
CA ALA A 41 17.73 -19.92 2.66
C ALA A 41 18.38 -18.60 3.09
N VAL A 42 18.08 -17.52 2.36
CA VAL A 42 18.46 -16.17 2.74
C VAL A 42 17.35 -15.59 3.60
N GLU A 43 17.72 -15.04 4.74
CA GLU A 43 16.76 -14.37 5.63
C GLU A 43 16.24 -13.10 4.98
N LYS A 44 14.93 -12.98 4.90
CA LYS A 44 14.23 -11.84 4.31
C LYS A 44 13.60 -10.99 5.40
N ALA A 45 13.79 -9.69 5.30
CA ALA A 45 13.07 -8.75 6.16
C ALA A 45 11.55 -8.94 5.98
N PRO A 46 10.77 -9.00 7.08
CA PRO A 46 9.32 -9.11 6.99
C PRO A 46 8.76 -7.92 6.22
N ARG A 47 7.75 -8.18 5.39
CA ARG A 47 7.09 -7.17 4.57
C ARG A 47 5.61 -7.06 4.90
N ILE A 48 5.03 -5.97 4.47
CA ILE A 48 3.60 -5.70 4.57
C ILE A 48 3.14 -4.90 3.37
N ALA A 49 1.89 -5.08 2.99
CA ALA A 49 1.25 -4.24 1.99
C ALA A 49 0.95 -2.84 2.57
N VAL A 50 1.12 -1.80 1.77
CA VAL A 50 0.70 -0.43 2.08
C VAL A 50 -0.09 0.15 0.91
N ILE A 51 -0.99 1.09 1.20
CA ILE A 51 -1.84 1.73 0.19
C ILE A 51 -1.30 3.12 -0.12
N ARG A 52 -0.93 3.36 -1.38
CA ARG A 52 -0.44 4.64 -1.86
C ARG A 52 -1.59 5.56 -2.32
N CYS A 53 -2.59 5.71 -1.48
CA CYS A 53 -3.70 6.64 -1.69
C CYS A 53 -4.33 7.00 -0.34
N ASN A 54 -4.42 8.30 -0.04
CA ASN A 54 -5.15 8.85 1.11
C ASN A 54 -6.33 9.73 0.66
N GLY A 55 -6.72 9.63 -0.60
CA GLY A 55 -7.85 10.37 -1.15
C GLY A 55 -9.19 9.76 -0.71
N SER A 56 -9.58 10.01 0.54
CA SER A 56 -10.94 9.75 1.02
C SER A 56 -11.97 10.63 0.29
N CYS A 57 -13.24 10.37 0.49
CA CYS A 57 -14.31 11.19 -0.10
C CYS A 57 -14.21 12.67 0.28
N GLU A 58 -13.78 12.97 1.52
CA GLU A 58 -13.56 14.35 1.98
C GLU A 58 -12.44 15.06 1.21
N ASN A 59 -11.36 14.33 0.95
CA ASN A 59 -10.16 14.87 0.30
C ASN A 59 -10.24 14.89 -1.21
N ARG A 60 -11.09 14.07 -1.78
CA ARG A 60 -11.26 13.84 -3.21
C ARG A 60 -12.75 13.77 -3.55
N PRO A 61 -13.40 14.91 -3.75
CA PRO A 61 -14.85 14.97 -4.01
C PRO A 61 -15.26 14.08 -5.19
N GLN A 62 -16.37 13.41 -5.00
CA GLN A 62 -17.03 12.64 -6.04
C GLN A 62 -17.68 13.58 -7.05
N THR A 63 -17.49 13.32 -8.34
CA THR A 63 -18.02 14.13 -9.44
C THR A 63 -19.03 13.39 -10.30
N SER A 64 -19.12 12.07 -10.14
CA SER A 64 -20.05 11.20 -10.83
C SER A 64 -20.45 10.04 -9.93
N HIS A 65 -21.57 9.40 -10.23
CA HIS A 65 -22.03 8.20 -9.55
C HIS A 65 -22.03 7.02 -10.53
N TYR A 66 -21.54 5.87 -10.09
CA TYR A 66 -21.47 4.67 -10.90
C TYR A 66 -22.41 3.58 -10.36
N GLU A 67 -23.32 3.14 -11.20
CA GLU A 67 -24.34 2.12 -10.87
C GLU A 67 -24.09 0.77 -11.56
N GLY A 68 -22.88 0.53 -12.01
CA GLY A 68 -22.51 -0.70 -12.69
C GLY A 68 -21.94 -1.78 -11.78
N ALA A 69 -21.18 -2.71 -12.37
CA ALA A 69 -20.55 -3.80 -11.63
C ALA A 69 -19.49 -3.29 -10.66
N HIS A 70 -19.62 -3.63 -9.38
CA HIS A 70 -18.69 -3.24 -8.29
C HIS A 70 -17.38 -4.04 -8.37
N SER A 71 -16.46 -3.59 -9.22
CA SER A 71 -15.11 -4.14 -9.36
C SER A 71 -14.16 -3.05 -9.85
N CYS A 72 -13.02 -2.89 -9.18
CA CYS A 72 -11.98 -1.95 -9.59
C CYS A 72 -11.49 -2.22 -11.02
N ALA A 73 -11.37 -3.49 -11.41
CA ALA A 73 -10.94 -3.87 -12.75
C ALA A 73 -11.93 -3.40 -13.83
N VAL A 74 -13.24 -3.59 -13.60
CA VAL A 74 -14.30 -3.15 -14.52
C VAL A 74 -14.35 -1.63 -14.58
N VAL A 75 -14.42 -0.95 -13.44
CA VAL A 75 -14.46 0.52 -13.37
C VAL A 75 -13.23 1.14 -14.05
N SER A 76 -12.03 0.61 -13.80
CA SER A 76 -10.80 1.12 -14.40
C SER A 76 -10.74 0.97 -15.92
N SER A 77 -11.45 -0.02 -16.48
CA SER A 77 -11.51 -0.24 -17.93
C SER A 77 -12.53 0.66 -18.64
N LEU A 78 -13.54 1.13 -17.91
CA LEU A 78 -14.64 1.90 -18.49
C LEU A 78 -14.42 3.42 -18.39
N TYR A 79 -13.91 3.88 -17.25
CA TYR A 79 -13.72 5.33 -17.02
C TYR A 79 -12.75 5.61 -15.86
N THR A 80 -12.52 6.90 -15.59
CA THR A 80 -11.55 7.35 -14.59
C THR A 80 -11.95 7.13 -13.13
N GLY A 81 -13.16 6.65 -12.88
CA GLY A 81 -13.76 6.50 -11.54
C GLY A 81 -14.63 7.69 -11.17
N GLU A 82 -15.29 7.61 -10.02
CA GLU A 82 -16.27 8.60 -9.55
C GLU A 82 -15.67 9.95 -9.15
N SER A 83 -14.36 10.07 -9.12
CA SER A 83 -13.63 11.32 -8.84
C SER A 83 -12.72 11.70 -9.99
N ASN A 84 -12.34 12.98 -10.06
CA ASN A 84 -11.45 13.48 -11.12
C ASN A 84 -9.97 13.06 -10.97
N CYS A 85 -9.64 12.18 -10.03
CA CYS A 85 -8.28 11.67 -9.87
C CYS A 85 -8.08 10.35 -10.64
N ASN A 86 -7.37 10.42 -11.76
CA ASN A 86 -7.09 9.26 -12.61
C ASN A 86 -6.21 8.19 -11.94
N TYR A 87 -5.54 8.53 -10.85
CA TYR A 87 -4.58 7.67 -10.14
C TYR A 87 -5.08 7.16 -8.79
N GLY A 88 -6.21 7.68 -8.31
CA GLY A 88 -6.70 7.38 -6.96
C GLY A 88 -7.38 6.01 -6.83
N CYS A 89 -7.60 5.58 -5.60
CA CYS A 89 -8.35 4.36 -5.30
C CYS A 89 -9.79 4.45 -5.83
N LEU A 90 -10.29 3.39 -6.45
CA LEU A 90 -11.65 3.33 -6.96
C LEU A 90 -12.68 2.96 -5.89
N GLY A 91 -12.24 2.31 -4.80
CA GLY A 91 -13.11 2.01 -3.67
C GLY A 91 -13.96 0.74 -3.81
N GLU A 92 -13.85 -0.02 -4.92
CA GLU A 92 -14.70 -1.20 -5.19
C GLU A 92 -14.24 -2.50 -4.49
N GLY A 93 -13.06 -2.50 -3.85
CA GLY A 93 -12.65 -3.57 -2.96
C GLY A 93 -12.04 -4.82 -3.59
N ASP A 94 -11.63 -4.84 -4.87
CA ASP A 94 -10.97 -6.01 -5.49
C ASP A 94 -9.74 -6.48 -4.70
N CYS A 95 -9.01 -5.58 -4.06
CA CYS A 95 -7.86 -5.90 -3.21
C CYS A 95 -8.27 -6.63 -1.93
N ALA A 96 -9.42 -6.29 -1.35
CA ALA A 96 -9.97 -6.97 -0.18
C ALA A 96 -10.51 -8.35 -0.56
N ALA A 97 -11.24 -8.46 -1.68
CA ALA A 97 -11.74 -9.73 -2.22
C ALA A 97 -10.59 -10.69 -2.59
N ALA A 98 -9.45 -10.18 -3.08
CA ALA A 98 -8.28 -10.99 -3.40
C ALA A 98 -7.44 -11.39 -2.16
N CYS A 99 -7.78 -10.91 -0.97
CA CYS A 99 -7.03 -11.22 0.25
C CYS A 99 -7.55 -12.50 0.90
N GLU A 100 -6.97 -13.64 0.57
CA GLU A 100 -7.32 -14.95 1.13
C GLU A 100 -7.16 -15.03 2.66
N PHE A 101 -6.35 -14.15 3.25
CA PHE A 101 -6.06 -14.12 4.69
C PHE A 101 -7.01 -13.18 5.47
N GLY A 102 -7.89 -12.44 4.79
CA GLY A 102 -8.79 -11.47 5.44
C GLY A 102 -8.07 -10.25 6.06
N GLY A 103 -6.82 -10.00 5.66
CA GLY A 103 -6.01 -8.90 6.20
C GLY A 103 -6.30 -7.53 5.55
N ILE A 104 -7.32 -7.43 4.69
CA ILE A 104 -7.73 -6.17 4.07
C ILE A 104 -9.24 -6.00 4.23
N THR A 105 -9.64 -4.86 4.76
CA THR A 105 -11.05 -4.45 4.87
C THR A 105 -11.25 -3.11 4.20
N MET A 106 -12.42 -2.90 3.61
CA MET A 106 -12.79 -1.60 3.06
C MET A 106 -13.42 -0.75 4.16
N ASP A 107 -12.91 0.45 4.34
CA ASP A 107 -13.52 1.41 5.26
C ASP A 107 -14.79 1.99 4.60
N PRO A 108 -15.97 1.84 5.22
CA PRO A 108 -17.23 2.26 4.61
C PRO A 108 -17.37 3.78 4.47
N ILE A 109 -16.67 4.55 5.30
CA ILE A 109 -16.74 6.02 5.30
C ILE A 109 -15.76 6.60 4.28
N THR A 110 -14.51 6.16 4.31
CA THR A 110 -13.46 6.70 3.44
C THR A 110 -13.39 6.02 2.08
N ARG A 111 -14.04 4.86 1.92
CA ARG A 111 -13.96 3.95 0.77
C ARG A 111 -12.52 3.54 0.43
N LEU A 112 -11.61 3.65 1.38
CA LEU A 112 -10.22 3.22 1.23
C LEU A 112 -9.99 1.86 1.89
N PRO A 113 -9.12 1.00 1.32
CA PRO A 113 -8.75 -0.24 1.96
C PRO A 113 -7.87 0.02 3.18
N ARG A 114 -8.13 -0.73 4.26
CA ARG A 114 -7.30 -0.78 5.47
C ARG A 114 -6.61 -2.13 5.56
N ILE A 115 -5.32 -2.13 5.87
CA ILE A 115 -4.52 -3.35 5.98
C ILE A 115 -4.22 -3.62 7.45
N ASP A 116 -4.64 -4.80 7.92
CA ASP A 116 -4.25 -5.28 9.26
C ASP A 116 -2.84 -5.85 9.20
N SER A 117 -1.95 -5.20 9.92
CA SER A 117 -0.54 -5.57 9.98
C SER A 117 -0.25 -6.88 10.69
N ASN A 118 -1.18 -7.37 11.52
CA ASN A 118 -1.04 -8.62 12.25
C ASN A 118 -1.47 -9.81 11.39
N ILE A 119 -2.38 -9.56 10.43
CA ILE A 119 -2.93 -10.59 9.54
C ILE A 119 -2.17 -10.63 8.21
N CYS A 120 -1.68 -9.48 7.73
CA CYS A 120 -1.02 -9.39 6.43
C CYS A 120 0.28 -10.20 6.38
N VAL A 121 0.33 -11.19 5.52
CA VAL A 121 1.49 -12.07 5.26
C VAL A 121 2.30 -11.65 4.03
N ALA A 122 2.05 -10.48 3.47
CA ALA A 122 2.75 -9.92 2.30
C ALA A 122 2.76 -10.84 1.05
N CYS A 123 1.70 -11.63 0.84
CA CYS A 123 1.61 -12.56 -0.29
C CYS A 123 1.55 -11.88 -1.67
N GLY A 124 1.21 -10.59 -1.75
CA GLY A 124 1.15 -9.81 -2.97
C GLY A 124 -0.13 -10.00 -3.82
N SER A 125 -1.12 -10.77 -3.39
CA SER A 125 -2.39 -10.95 -4.13
C SER A 125 -3.11 -9.62 -4.35
N CYS A 126 -3.18 -8.77 -3.33
CA CYS A 126 -3.77 -7.43 -3.41
C CYS A 126 -2.99 -6.48 -4.34
N VAL A 127 -1.66 -6.63 -4.43
CA VAL A 127 -0.82 -5.84 -5.37
C VAL A 127 -1.21 -6.15 -6.82
N LYS A 128 -1.40 -7.44 -7.12
CA LYS A 128 -1.81 -7.91 -8.46
C LYS A 128 -3.25 -7.53 -8.79
N ALA A 129 -4.14 -7.56 -7.80
CA ALA A 129 -5.56 -7.25 -7.97
C ALA A 129 -5.84 -5.76 -8.20
N CYS A 130 -4.92 -4.86 -7.82
CA CYS A 130 -5.14 -3.43 -7.97
C CYS A 130 -4.84 -2.93 -9.38
N PRO A 131 -5.83 -2.55 -10.21
CA PRO A 131 -5.60 -2.12 -11.58
C PRO A 131 -4.85 -0.77 -11.68
N ARG A 132 -4.84 0.00 -10.58
CA ARG A 132 -4.12 1.29 -10.48
C ARG A 132 -2.77 1.20 -9.79
N HIS A 133 -2.32 0.00 -9.44
CA HIS A 133 -1.02 -0.26 -8.82
C HIS A 133 -0.77 0.60 -7.58
N LEU A 134 -1.81 0.75 -6.73
CA LEU A 134 -1.75 1.56 -5.52
C LEU A 134 -1.19 0.81 -4.32
N ILE A 135 -1.02 -0.50 -4.42
CA ILE A 135 -0.57 -1.33 -3.31
C ILE A 135 0.85 -1.79 -3.60
N GLU A 136 1.73 -1.59 -2.64
CA GLU A 136 3.11 -2.07 -2.70
C GLU A 136 3.48 -2.81 -1.41
N LEU A 137 4.48 -3.69 -1.50
CA LEU A 137 5.03 -4.39 -0.34
C LEU A 137 6.25 -3.64 0.17
N ARG A 138 6.19 -3.18 1.43
CA ARG A 138 7.28 -2.48 2.12
C ARG A 138 7.82 -3.28 3.28
N LYS A 139 9.03 -2.96 3.75
CA LYS A 139 9.58 -3.54 4.97
C LYS A 139 8.65 -3.24 6.16
N LYS A 140 8.36 -4.26 6.94
CA LYS A 140 7.55 -4.14 8.16
C LYS A 140 8.46 -3.56 9.26
N GLN A 141 8.23 -2.31 9.63
CA GLN A 141 8.94 -1.57 10.67
C GLN A 141 7.96 -1.02 11.70
N GLU A 142 8.44 -0.63 12.86
CA GLU A 142 7.61 0.01 13.90
C GLU A 142 7.03 1.35 13.43
N SER A 143 7.80 2.11 12.66
CA SER A 143 7.34 3.34 12.01
C SER A 143 7.63 3.23 10.51
N MET A 144 6.58 3.27 9.70
CA MET A 144 6.69 3.25 8.24
C MET A 144 6.30 4.61 7.68
N ILE A 145 7.18 5.17 6.87
CA ILE A 145 6.94 6.44 6.21
C ILE A 145 6.87 6.22 4.70
N TYR A 146 5.79 6.64 4.07
CA TYR A 146 5.60 6.52 2.64
C TYR A 146 4.69 7.62 2.08
N VAL A 147 4.79 7.84 0.77
CA VAL A 147 3.92 8.79 0.06
C VAL A 147 2.59 8.10 -0.23
N ALA A 148 1.52 8.52 0.44
CA ALA A 148 0.16 8.02 0.28
C ALA A 148 -0.54 8.71 -0.91
N CYS A 149 0.14 8.76 -2.05
CA CYS A 149 -0.35 9.32 -3.31
C CYS A 149 0.34 8.62 -4.47
N ASN A 150 -0.36 8.49 -5.60
CA ASN A 150 0.17 7.95 -6.85
C ASN A 150 -0.11 8.88 -8.05
N ASN A 151 -0.56 10.10 -7.78
CA ASN A 151 -0.90 11.07 -8.82
C ASN A 151 0.38 11.65 -9.44
N LYS A 152 0.47 11.59 -10.77
CA LYS A 152 1.60 12.08 -11.58
C LYS A 152 1.28 13.38 -12.32
N ASP A 153 0.10 13.94 -12.15
CA ASP A 153 -0.28 15.22 -12.73
C ASP A 153 0.55 16.35 -12.15
N LYS A 154 0.64 17.46 -12.92
CA LYS A 154 1.26 18.68 -12.41
C LYS A 154 0.59 19.13 -11.12
N GLY A 155 1.37 19.63 -10.16
CA GLY A 155 0.92 19.93 -8.80
C GLY A 155 -0.36 20.77 -8.70
N ILE A 156 -0.56 21.72 -9.64
CA ILE A 156 -1.79 22.54 -9.72
C ILE A 156 -3.01 21.66 -10.02
N ILE A 157 -2.89 20.70 -10.94
CA ILE A 157 -3.97 19.77 -11.31
C ILE A 157 -4.21 18.79 -10.18
N ALA A 158 -3.15 18.16 -9.66
CA ALA A 158 -3.21 17.21 -8.56
C ALA A 158 -3.95 17.79 -7.34
N ARG A 159 -3.65 19.05 -6.96
CA ARG A 159 -4.29 19.74 -5.84
C ARG A 159 -5.77 20.08 -6.07
N LYS A 160 -6.16 20.34 -7.33
CA LYS A 160 -7.58 20.60 -7.66
C LYS A 160 -8.46 19.36 -7.48
N VAL A 161 -7.90 18.17 -7.72
CA VAL A 161 -8.66 16.91 -7.67
C VAL A 161 -8.58 16.20 -6.33
N CYS A 162 -7.57 16.53 -5.48
CA CYS A 162 -7.41 15.92 -4.17
C CYS A 162 -6.61 16.86 -3.24
N SER A 163 -7.18 17.22 -2.10
CA SER A 163 -6.55 18.15 -1.13
C SER A 163 -5.25 17.61 -0.52
N VAL A 164 -5.13 16.28 -0.41
CA VAL A 164 -3.95 15.57 0.14
C VAL A 164 -3.06 14.97 -0.94
N ALA A 165 -3.18 15.42 -2.20
CA ALA A 165 -2.33 14.93 -3.27
C ALA A 165 -0.87 15.39 -3.11
N CYS A 166 0.08 14.56 -3.56
CA CYS A 166 1.44 15.00 -3.78
C CYS A 166 1.47 16.00 -4.95
N ILE A 167 2.01 17.19 -4.72
CA ILE A 167 2.11 18.26 -5.72
C ILE A 167 3.49 18.37 -6.37
N GLY A 168 4.39 17.43 -6.11
CA GLY A 168 5.73 17.43 -6.67
C GLY A 168 6.61 18.58 -6.23
N CYS A 169 6.37 19.21 -5.07
CA CYS A 169 7.07 20.43 -4.66
C CYS A 169 8.54 20.23 -4.24
N GLY A 170 8.99 19.00 -4.05
CA GLY A 170 10.37 18.65 -3.71
C GLY A 170 10.83 19.05 -2.29
N LYS A 171 9.96 19.58 -1.43
CA LYS A 171 10.34 19.93 -0.04
C LYS A 171 10.86 18.72 0.73
N CYS A 172 10.15 17.59 0.66
CA CYS A 172 10.53 16.35 1.34
C CYS A 172 11.91 15.84 0.88
N VAL A 173 12.25 15.99 -0.40
CA VAL A 173 13.57 15.62 -0.92
C VAL A 173 14.68 16.46 -0.27
N LYS A 174 14.45 17.77 -0.12
CA LYS A 174 15.42 18.70 0.52
C LYS A 174 15.56 18.47 2.01
N THR A 175 14.46 18.06 2.67
CA THR A 175 14.42 17.89 4.13
C THR A 175 14.99 16.53 4.56
N CYS A 176 15.06 15.53 3.67
CA CYS A 176 15.50 14.18 4.02
C CYS A 176 17.03 14.12 4.23
N PRO A 177 17.51 13.81 5.45
CA PRO A 177 18.94 13.73 5.74
C PRO A 177 19.61 12.57 5.02
N GLU A 178 18.91 11.44 4.88
CA GLU A 178 19.41 10.20 4.27
C GLU A 178 19.25 10.17 2.74
N LYS A 179 18.72 11.25 2.13
CA LYS A 179 18.44 11.29 0.69
C LYS A 179 17.59 10.11 0.19
N ALA A 180 16.76 9.55 1.08
CA ALA A 180 15.89 8.41 0.81
C ALA A 180 14.70 8.76 -0.09
N ILE A 181 14.54 10.02 -0.50
CA ILE A 181 13.37 10.49 -1.24
C ILE A 181 13.79 10.95 -2.63
N SER A 182 13.20 10.32 -3.64
CA SER A 182 13.31 10.72 -5.04
C SER A 182 12.03 11.43 -5.51
N LEU A 183 12.16 12.24 -6.56
CA LEU A 183 11.04 12.90 -7.23
C LEU A 183 11.09 12.53 -8.72
N SER A 184 10.05 11.89 -9.21
CA SER A 184 9.87 11.54 -10.62
C SER A 184 8.42 11.76 -11.03
N ASP A 185 8.18 12.24 -12.23
CA ASP A 185 6.83 12.47 -12.77
C ASP A 185 5.92 13.27 -11.81
N ASN A 186 6.42 14.34 -11.22
CA ASN A 186 5.72 15.16 -10.21
C ASN A 186 5.31 14.42 -8.93
N LEU A 187 5.82 13.22 -8.71
CA LEU A 187 5.48 12.37 -7.57
C LEU A 187 6.74 12.04 -6.76
N ALA A 188 6.67 12.25 -5.45
CA ALA A 188 7.72 11.82 -4.54
C ALA A 188 7.59 10.33 -4.23
N TYR A 189 8.73 9.66 -4.09
CA TYR A 189 8.84 8.26 -3.65
C TYR A 189 9.87 8.16 -2.54
N ILE A 190 9.56 7.39 -1.50
CA ILE A 190 10.45 7.15 -0.36
C ILE A 190 10.96 5.71 -0.44
N ASP A 191 12.27 5.54 -0.54
CA ASP A 191 12.91 4.22 -0.50
C ASP A 191 12.95 3.72 0.95
N ASP A 192 12.28 2.61 1.24
CA ASP A 192 12.23 1.97 2.56
C ASP A 192 13.54 1.29 2.97
N ASN A 193 14.51 1.13 2.05
CA ASN A 193 15.85 0.65 2.38
C ASN A 193 16.73 1.75 2.96
N LEU A 194 16.51 3.00 2.57
CA LEU A 194 17.30 4.16 2.99
C LEU A 194 16.62 4.98 4.09
N CYS A 195 15.30 4.83 4.27
CA CYS A 195 14.51 5.63 5.19
C CYS A 195 14.74 5.20 6.65
N LEU A 196 15.19 6.12 7.50
CA LEU A 196 15.37 5.92 8.95
C LEU A 196 14.11 6.28 9.76
N SER A 197 12.98 6.55 9.13
CA SER A 197 11.70 6.88 9.78
C SER A 197 11.76 8.11 10.73
N CYS A 198 12.60 9.09 10.42
CA CYS A 198 12.80 10.29 11.24
C CYS A 198 11.64 11.30 11.20
N GLN A 199 10.62 11.10 10.35
CA GLN A 199 9.40 11.90 10.19
C GLN A 199 9.58 13.36 9.68
N ALA A 200 10.77 13.88 9.52
CA ALA A 200 11.02 15.26 9.08
C ALA A 200 10.30 15.63 7.75
N CYS A 201 10.13 14.66 6.84
CA CYS A 201 9.40 14.84 5.59
C CYS A 201 7.88 14.88 5.77
N VAL A 202 7.34 14.28 6.84
CA VAL A 202 5.91 14.28 7.17
C VAL A 202 5.48 15.67 7.57
N ASP A 203 6.19 16.26 8.56
CA ASP A 203 5.91 17.60 9.09
C ASP A 203 6.10 18.70 8.03
N GLY A 204 7.08 18.50 7.14
CA GLY A 204 7.39 19.43 6.05
C GLY A 204 6.44 19.35 4.84
N CYS A 205 5.52 18.38 4.79
CA CYS A 205 4.66 18.18 3.63
C CYS A 205 3.45 19.14 3.62
N PRO A 206 3.34 20.08 2.66
CA PRO A 206 2.29 21.10 2.68
C PRO A 206 0.89 20.57 2.35
N THR A 207 0.79 19.36 1.83
CA THR A 207 -0.49 18.71 1.47
C THR A 207 -0.74 17.44 2.28
N HIS A 208 0.09 17.14 3.28
CA HIS A 208 0.00 15.91 4.08
C HIS A 208 -0.08 14.63 3.25
N ALA A 209 0.58 14.62 2.08
CA ALA A 209 0.64 13.46 1.20
C ALA A 209 1.57 12.34 1.71
N ILE A 210 2.36 12.60 2.75
CA ILE A 210 3.28 11.64 3.36
C ILE A 210 2.65 11.12 4.64
N HIS A 211 2.53 9.80 4.76
CA HIS A 211 2.02 9.14 5.94
C HIS A 211 3.16 8.58 6.79
N ALA A 212 3.02 8.73 8.10
CA ALA A 212 3.76 7.98 9.11
C ALA A 212 2.78 7.01 9.78
N GLU A 213 2.94 5.74 9.55
CA GLU A 213 2.17 4.69 10.22
C GLU A 213 3.00 4.17 11.39
N ILE A 214 2.66 4.63 12.61
CA ILE A 214 3.31 4.20 13.85
C ILE A 214 2.52 3.02 14.38
N ARG A 215 3.17 1.87 14.52
CA ARG A 215 2.59 0.66 15.09
C ARG A 215 2.87 0.60 16.57
N ASN A 216 1.99 1.20 17.35
CA ASN A 216 1.98 0.93 18.77
C ASN A 216 1.42 -0.49 18.97
N ASN A 217 2.11 -1.33 19.70
CA ASN A 217 1.64 -2.64 20.18
C ASN A 217 0.51 -2.52 21.22
N ILE A 218 -0.19 -1.39 21.26
CA ILE A 218 -1.32 -1.15 22.14
C ILE A 218 -2.59 -1.37 21.32
N ARG A 219 -3.43 -2.28 21.76
CA ARG A 219 -4.82 -2.40 21.33
C ARG A 219 -5.48 -1.04 21.50
N GLU A 220 -5.51 -0.22 20.46
CA GLU A 220 -6.32 0.99 20.47
C GLU A 220 -7.79 0.56 20.40
N THR A 221 -8.46 0.69 21.53
CA THR A 221 -9.89 0.80 21.63
C THR A 221 -10.33 1.88 20.64
N SER A 222 -11.13 1.48 19.69
CA SER A 222 -11.75 2.35 18.69
C SER A 222 -12.44 3.54 19.35
N THR A 223 -11.83 4.70 19.29
CA THR A 223 -12.54 5.95 19.57
C THR A 223 -13.47 6.20 18.37
N PRO A 224 -14.78 6.30 18.54
CA PRO A 224 -15.69 6.57 17.45
C PRO A 224 -15.40 7.98 16.92
N ARG A 225 -14.92 8.08 15.69
CA ARG A 225 -14.90 9.34 14.96
C ARG A 225 -16.34 9.72 14.68
N LYS A 226 -16.66 10.99 14.94
CA LYS A 226 -17.99 11.59 14.71
C LYS A 226 -18.50 11.21 13.31
N GLU A 227 -19.70 10.65 13.31
CA GLU A 227 -20.50 10.42 12.11
C GLU A 227 -20.79 11.76 11.43
N THR A 228 -20.10 12.04 10.37
CA THR A 228 -20.51 13.08 9.40
C THR A 228 -19.87 12.80 8.06
N ALA A 229 -20.73 12.58 7.11
CA ALA A 229 -20.55 12.45 5.66
C ALA A 229 -20.56 11.03 5.12
N ILE A 230 -21.73 10.66 4.64
CA ILE A 230 -21.94 9.59 3.65
C ILE A 230 -21.41 10.13 2.31
N CYS A 231 -20.53 9.40 1.64
CA CYS A 231 -20.18 9.67 0.24
C CYS A 231 -21.34 9.30 -0.66
#